data_cd4e5e36e303c0e96a9c11dfec1ac8d9
#
_entry.id   cd4e5e36e303c0e96a9c11dfec1ac8d9
#
_cell.length_a   1.000
_cell.length_b   1.000
_cell.length_c   1.000
_cell.angle_alpha   90.00
_cell.angle_beta   90.00
_cell.angle_gamma   90.00
#
_symmetry.space_group_name_H-M   'P 1'
#
loop_
_entity.id
_entity.type
_entity.pdbx_description
1 polymer ?
#
loop_
_entity_poly.entity_id
_entity_poly.type
_entity_poly.pdbx_seq_one_letter_code
_entity_poly.pdbx_strand_id
1 'polypeptide(L)'
;MDSKNPVNVLIVDDHPFIIQAYKNALNKYSEQGIEFNVTQANDCKTGYELITDENNDFHLAMFDVSMPEYAEKNIHSGEDLAKLMTERMPECRIILLTMHVEFDKINSIIKNVNPNGLVIKNDITFNELIFALDKILKNEKYYSQTVVTMFGQSDFNILELDSLDK
;
A
#
# COMPACT_ATOMS: atom_id res chain seq x y z
N MET A 1 21.00 14.11 10.42
CA MET A 1 20.48 13.87 10.53
C MET A 1 19.97 13.45 11.06
N ASP A 2 19.62 13.56 11.14
CA ASP A 2 19.17 13.32 11.72
C ASP A 2 18.49 12.49 12.05
N SER A 3 18.61 12.51 12.92
CA SER A 3 17.98 11.65 13.34
C SER A 3 16.88 11.58 13.01
N LYS A 4 16.67 11.05 13.13
CA LYS A 4 15.72 10.81 12.33
C LYS A 4 14.54 10.31 12.98
N ASN A 5 13.41 10.86 12.66
CA ASN A 5 12.15 10.33 13.12
C ASN A 5 11.91 9.00 12.45
N PRO A 6 11.42 8.01 13.18
CA PRO A 6 11.07 6.73 12.57
C PRO A 6 9.95 6.90 11.55
N VAL A 7 9.93 6.00 10.58
CA VAL A 7 8.83 5.92 9.63
C VAL A 7 7.76 5.03 10.24
N ASN A 8 6.58 5.60 10.46
CA ASN A 8 5.45 4.85 11.04
C ASN A 8 4.70 4.12 9.94
N VAL A 9 4.57 2.81 10.08
CA VAL A 9 4.00 1.94 9.06
C VAL A 9 2.76 1.26 9.60
N LEU A 10 1.68 1.29 8.80
CA LEU A 10 0.46 0.54 9.12
C LEU A 10 0.33 -0.59 8.12
N ILE A 11 0.23 -1.83 8.60
CA ILE A 11 -0.01 -3.00 7.78
C ILE A 11 -1.37 -3.56 8.14
N VAL A 12 -2.28 -3.64 7.15
CA VAL A 12 -3.60 -4.22 7.37
C VAL A 12 -3.78 -5.37 6.38
N ASP A 13 -3.77 -6.58 6.90
CA ASP A 13 -3.85 -7.79 6.10
C ASP A 13 -4.30 -8.92 7.01
N ASP A 14 -5.13 -9.84 6.52
CA ASP A 14 -5.57 -10.97 7.33
C ASP A 14 -4.77 -12.24 7.06
N HIS A 15 -3.63 -12.11 6.34
CA HIS A 15 -2.76 -13.25 6.04
C HIS A 15 -1.45 -13.12 6.79
N PRO A 16 -1.21 -13.95 7.83
CA PRO A 16 0.01 -13.81 8.64
C PRO A 16 1.31 -13.92 7.86
N PHE A 17 1.34 -14.75 6.79
CA PHE A 17 2.54 -14.88 5.97
C PHE A 17 2.88 -13.58 5.26
N ILE A 18 1.86 -12.87 4.79
CA ILE A 18 2.06 -11.60 4.08
C ILE A 18 2.58 -10.55 5.06
N ILE A 19 1.97 -10.48 6.24
CA ILE A 19 2.42 -9.54 7.27
C ILE A 19 3.89 -9.79 7.61
N GLN A 20 4.26 -11.06 7.78
CA GLN A 20 5.64 -11.40 8.12
C GLN A 20 6.59 -11.04 6.97
N ALA A 21 6.15 -11.24 5.72
CA ALA A 21 6.96 -10.87 4.57
C ALA A 21 7.24 -9.37 4.55
N TYR A 22 6.22 -8.55 4.80
CA TYR A 22 6.40 -7.10 4.89
C TYR A 22 7.38 -6.73 6.00
N LYS A 23 7.21 -7.35 7.17
CA LYS A 23 8.09 -7.05 8.30
C LYS A 23 9.54 -7.40 7.98
N ASN A 24 9.74 -8.55 7.32
CA ASN A 24 11.08 -8.96 6.95
C ASN A 24 11.70 -7.98 5.95
N ALA A 25 10.90 -7.52 5.00
CA ALA A 25 11.38 -6.55 4.01
C ALA A 25 11.73 -5.22 4.66
N LEU A 26 10.90 -4.75 5.58
CA LEU A 26 11.17 -3.51 6.32
C LEU A 26 12.44 -3.64 7.16
N ASN A 27 12.62 -4.78 7.82
CA ASN A 27 13.83 -5.03 8.60
C ASN A 27 15.07 -4.99 7.74
N LYS A 28 15.01 -5.60 6.56
CA LYS A 28 16.14 -5.58 5.64
C LYS A 28 16.43 -4.17 5.17
N TYR A 29 15.39 -3.42 4.82
CA TYR A 29 15.55 -2.05 4.36
C TYR A 29 16.10 -1.16 5.47
N SER A 30 15.77 -1.44 6.73
CA SER A 30 16.23 -0.64 7.86
C SER A 30 17.74 -0.67 8.02
N GLU A 31 18.42 -1.65 7.42
CA GLU A 31 19.89 -1.69 7.42
C GLU A 31 20.50 -0.49 6.70
N GLN A 32 19.70 0.25 5.95
CA GLN A 32 20.15 1.47 5.29
C GLN A 32 19.99 2.71 6.17
N GLY A 33 19.69 2.53 7.45
CA GLY A 33 19.64 3.62 8.40
C GLY A 33 18.27 4.20 8.67
N ILE A 34 17.22 3.56 8.18
CA ILE A 34 15.84 4.01 8.40
C ILE A 34 15.21 3.12 9.46
N GLU A 35 14.65 3.74 10.48
CA GLU A 35 13.94 3.01 11.54
C GLU A 35 12.46 2.99 11.21
N PHE A 36 11.82 1.83 11.36
CA PHE A 36 10.38 1.67 11.11
C PHE A 36 9.66 1.27 12.39
N ASN A 37 8.55 1.97 12.67
CA ASN A 37 7.62 1.57 13.73
C ASN A 37 6.41 0.95 13.06
N VAL A 38 6.17 -0.34 13.28
CA VAL A 38 5.13 -1.08 12.57
C VAL A 38 3.93 -1.31 13.49
N THR A 39 2.75 -0.90 13.01
CA THR A 39 1.48 -1.22 13.64
C THR A 39 0.72 -2.12 12.67
N GLN A 40 0.10 -3.16 13.17
CA GLN A 40 -0.60 -4.10 12.29
C GLN A 40 -2.05 -4.30 12.73
N ALA A 41 -2.90 -4.58 11.74
CA ALA A 41 -4.30 -4.91 11.94
C ALA A 41 -4.65 -6.00 10.93
N ASN A 42 -5.75 -6.72 11.18
CA ASN A 42 -6.11 -7.82 10.29
C ASN A 42 -7.54 -7.73 9.77
N ASP A 43 -8.18 -6.58 9.91
CA ASP A 43 -9.50 -6.36 9.33
C ASP A 43 -9.75 -4.87 9.13
N CYS A 44 -10.84 -4.56 8.43
CA CYS A 44 -11.17 -3.19 8.11
C CYS A 44 -11.54 -2.38 9.35
N LYS A 45 -12.17 -3.01 10.34
CA LYS A 45 -12.57 -2.29 11.53
C LYS A 45 -11.37 -1.76 12.30
N THR A 46 -10.41 -2.63 12.58
CA THR A 46 -9.21 -2.22 13.30
C THR A 46 -8.41 -1.21 12.49
N GLY A 47 -8.33 -1.43 11.17
CA GLY A 47 -7.67 -0.46 10.29
C GLY A 47 -8.33 0.91 10.36
N TYR A 48 -9.65 0.94 10.29
CA TYR A 48 -10.41 2.18 10.40
C TYR A 48 -10.11 2.89 11.72
N GLU A 49 -10.15 2.16 12.83
CA GLU A 49 -9.93 2.75 14.14
C GLU A 49 -8.53 3.35 14.27
N LEU A 50 -7.53 2.65 13.71
CA LEU A 50 -6.16 3.15 13.74
C LEU A 50 -5.97 4.41 12.88
N ILE A 51 -6.59 4.44 11.70
CA ILE A 51 -6.46 5.58 10.79
C ILE A 51 -7.16 6.81 11.34
N THR A 52 -8.31 6.62 12.01
CA THR A 52 -9.09 7.75 12.52
C THR A 52 -8.66 8.20 13.90
N ASP A 53 -7.75 7.51 14.55
CA ASP A 53 -7.21 7.93 15.84
C ASP A 53 -6.25 9.10 15.61
N GLU A 54 -6.59 10.25 16.15
CA GLU A 54 -5.83 11.48 15.93
C GLU A 54 -4.42 11.44 16.48
N ASN A 55 -4.14 10.48 17.36
CA ASN A 55 -2.79 10.32 17.92
C ASN A 55 -1.85 9.58 16.98
N ASN A 56 -2.37 8.98 15.91
CA ASN A 56 -1.55 8.24 14.95
C ASN A 56 -1.19 9.10 13.76
N ASP A 57 0.03 8.92 13.26
CA ASP A 57 0.52 9.60 12.07
C ASP A 57 1.34 8.59 11.29
N PHE A 58 0.73 8.00 10.27
CA PHE A 58 1.37 6.97 9.46
C PHE A 58 1.99 7.58 8.22
N HIS A 59 3.17 7.11 7.87
CA HIS A 59 3.92 7.59 6.70
C HIS A 59 3.85 6.60 5.55
N LEU A 60 3.61 5.33 5.86
CA LEU A 60 3.52 4.25 4.88
C LEU A 60 2.42 3.31 5.31
N ALA A 61 1.57 2.90 4.38
CA ALA A 61 0.49 1.95 4.66
C ALA A 61 0.51 0.84 3.61
N MET A 62 0.29 -0.38 4.06
CA MET A 62 0.24 -1.56 3.20
C MET A 62 -1.06 -2.29 3.49
N PHE A 63 -1.98 -2.26 2.52
CA PHE A 63 -3.33 -2.80 2.71
C PHE A 63 -3.63 -3.92 1.74
N ASP A 64 -4.16 -5.02 2.27
CA ASP A 64 -4.79 -6.05 1.45
C ASP A 64 -6.13 -5.51 0.95
N VAL A 65 -6.42 -5.71 -0.32
CA VAL A 65 -7.71 -5.26 -0.88
C VAL A 65 -8.87 -6.04 -0.28
N SER A 66 -8.72 -7.36 -0.14
CA SER A 66 -9.81 -8.22 0.33
C SER A 66 -9.64 -8.61 1.79
N MET A 67 -10.46 -8.01 2.65
CA MET A 67 -10.42 -8.26 4.09
C MET A 67 -11.85 -8.22 4.65
N PRO A 68 -12.07 -8.77 5.85
CA PRO A 68 -13.38 -8.64 6.50
C PRO A 68 -13.77 -7.16 6.60
N GLU A 69 -14.99 -6.86 6.15
CA GLU A 69 -15.44 -5.49 6.03
C GLU A 69 -15.93 -4.92 7.36
N TYR A 70 -16.00 -3.59 7.41
CA TYR A 70 -16.58 -2.86 8.51
C TYR A 70 -17.78 -2.08 7.96
N ALA A 71 -18.88 -2.81 7.79
CA ALA A 71 -20.06 -2.28 7.10
C ALA A 71 -20.65 -1.05 7.78
N GLU A 72 -20.58 -0.97 9.12
CA GLU A 72 -21.11 0.15 9.85
C GLU A 72 -20.53 1.49 9.43
N LYS A 73 -19.30 1.48 8.94
CA LYS A 73 -18.62 2.70 8.51
C LYS A 73 -18.40 2.73 7.00
N ASN A 74 -19.04 1.83 6.26
CA ASN A 74 -18.92 1.73 4.81
C ASN A 74 -17.50 1.46 4.34
N ILE A 75 -16.75 0.71 5.12
CA ILE A 75 -15.42 0.26 4.75
C ILE A 75 -15.54 -1.20 4.33
N HIS A 76 -15.54 -1.46 3.02
CA HIS A 76 -15.80 -2.79 2.48
C HIS A 76 -14.53 -3.50 2.04
N SER A 77 -13.41 -2.78 1.91
CA SER A 77 -12.18 -3.35 1.36
C SER A 77 -11.00 -2.48 1.72
N GLY A 78 -9.80 -2.96 1.37
CA GLY A 78 -8.60 -2.14 1.51
C GLY A 78 -8.62 -0.90 0.63
N GLU A 79 -9.38 -0.93 -0.48
CA GLU A 79 -9.55 0.27 -1.29
C GLU A 79 -10.21 1.40 -0.48
N ASP A 80 -11.25 1.05 0.28
CA ASP A 80 -11.93 2.05 1.09
C ASP A 80 -11.03 2.57 2.20
N LEU A 81 -10.21 1.69 2.79
CA LEU A 81 -9.22 2.14 3.76
C LEU A 81 -8.22 3.11 3.14
N ALA A 82 -7.81 2.82 1.90
CA ALA A 82 -6.85 3.68 1.21
C ALA A 82 -7.45 5.06 0.95
N LYS A 83 -8.71 5.11 0.56
CA LYS A 83 -9.41 6.39 0.37
C LYS A 83 -9.49 7.16 1.67
N LEU A 84 -9.82 6.48 2.76
CA LEU A 84 -9.88 7.10 4.07
C LEU A 84 -8.52 7.64 4.48
N MET A 85 -7.46 6.85 4.26
CA MET A 85 -6.11 7.28 4.58
C MET A 85 -5.74 8.55 3.82
N THR A 86 -6.10 8.60 2.53
CA THR A 86 -5.82 9.78 1.71
C THR A 86 -6.50 11.03 2.26
N GLU A 87 -7.73 10.87 2.79
CA GLU A 87 -8.46 11.99 3.38
C GLU A 87 -7.85 12.43 4.71
N ARG A 88 -7.43 11.47 5.54
CA ARG A 88 -6.96 11.77 6.88
C ARG A 88 -5.47 12.10 6.93
N MET A 89 -4.69 11.43 6.10
CA MET A 89 -3.24 11.57 6.10
C MET A 89 -2.75 11.62 4.65
N PRO A 90 -2.95 12.75 3.97
CA PRO A 90 -2.66 12.84 2.53
C PRO A 90 -1.17 12.61 2.17
N GLU A 91 -0.27 12.74 3.15
CA GLU A 91 1.15 12.50 2.88
C GLU A 91 1.54 11.03 3.04
N CYS A 92 0.64 10.19 3.55
CA CYS A 92 0.94 8.78 3.73
C CYS A 92 1.00 8.09 2.37
N ARG A 93 2.07 7.33 2.15
CA ARG A 93 2.21 6.54 0.93
C ARG A 93 1.53 5.21 1.11
N ILE A 94 0.82 4.77 0.08
CA ILE A 94 -0.06 3.60 0.17
C ILE A 94 0.34 2.56 -0.86
N ILE A 95 0.52 1.32 -0.38
CA ILE A 95 0.72 0.15 -1.23
C ILE A 95 -0.49 -0.75 -1.05
N LEU A 96 -1.13 -1.11 -2.15
CA LEU A 96 -2.24 -2.05 -2.12
C LEU A 96 -1.79 -3.40 -2.66
N LEU A 97 -2.24 -4.47 -1.99
CA LEU A 97 -2.01 -5.83 -2.44
C LEU A 97 -3.34 -6.46 -2.82
N THR A 98 -3.36 -7.19 -3.92
CA THR A 98 -4.59 -7.82 -4.37
C THR A 98 -4.32 -9.17 -5.00
N MET A 99 -5.30 -10.08 -4.87
CA MET A 99 -5.30 -11.34 -5.62
C MET A 99 -5.96 -11.18 -6.98
N HIS A 100 -6.62 -10.05 -7.23
CA HIS A 100 -7.34 -9.84 -8.48
C HIS A 100 -6.40 -9.67 -9.65
N VAL A 101 -6.74 -10.30 -10.77
CA VAL A 101 -5.96 -10.19 -12.00
C VAL A 101 -6.81 -9.72 -13.18
N GLU A 102 -8.07 -9.36 -12.92
CA GLU A 102 -8.96 -8.84 -13.96
C GLU A 102 -8.62 -7.39 -14.28
N PHE A 103 -8.52 -7.09 -15.57
CA PHE A 103 -8.14 -5.76 -16.01
C PHE A 103 -9.05 -4.67 -15.42
N ASP A 104 -10.37 -4.89 -15.48
CA ASP A 104 -11.31 -3.88 -15.02
C ASP A 104 -11.13 -3.57 -13.54
N LYS A 105 -10.86 -4.58 -12.74
CA LYS A 105 -10.67 -4.40 -11.30
C LYS A 105 -9.40 -3.60 -11.02
N ILE A 106 -8.31 -4.00 -11.66
CA ILE A 106 -7.03 -3.33 -11.46
C ILE A 106 -7.10 -1.89 -11.97
N ASN A 107 -7.70 -1.68 -13.12
CA ASN A 107 -7.87 -0.35 -13.68
C ASN A 107 -8.68 0.55 -12.75
N SER A 108 -9.74 0.00 -12.16
CA SER A 108 -10.59 0.72 -11.21
C SER A 108 -9.79 1.15 -9.97
N ILE A 109 -8.96 0.26 -9.45
CA ILE A 109 -8.13 0.57 -8.29
C ILE A 109 -7.18 1.73 -8.61
N ILE A 110 -6.51 1.66 -9.75
CA ILE A 110 -5.56 2.70 -10.14
C ILE A 110 -6.27 4.04 -10.30
N LYS A 111 -7.43 4.05 -10.94
CA LYS A 111 -8.14 5.30 -11.21
C LYS A 111 -8.80 5.89 -9.98
N ASN A 112 -9.35 5.05 -9.11
CA ASN A 112 -10.12 5.54 -7.97
C ASN A 112 -9.29 5.80 -6.75
N VAL A 113 -8.20 5.06 -6.54
CA VAL A 113 -7.36 5.20 -5.35
C VAL A 113 -6.05 5.90 -5.70
N ASN A 114 -5.49 5.58 -6.87
CA ASN A 114 -4.19 6.09 -7.28
C ASN A 114 -3.12 5.79 -6.23
N PRO A 115 -2.92 4.51 -5.88
CA PRO A 115 -1.97 4.17 -4.83
C PRO A 115 -0.53 4.40 -5.30
N ASN A 116 0.38 4.55 -4.35
CA ASN A 116 1.80 4.65 -4.68
C ASN A 116 2.35 3.33 -5.17
N GLY A 117 1.79 2.22 -4.67
CA GLY A 117 2.17 0.90 -5.13
C GLY A 117 0.96 -0.01 -5.29
N LEU A 118 1.00 -0.88 -6.28
CA LEU A 118 -0.04 -1.88 -6.50
C LEU A 118 0.63 -3.19 -6.86
N VAL A 119 0.44 -4.20 -6.03
CA VAL A 119 1.13 -5.48 -6.15
C VAL A 119 0.11 -6.60 -6.21
N ILE A 120 0.23 -7.44 -7.24
CA ILE A 120 -0.54 -8.68 -7.31
C ILE A 120 0.14 -9.67 -6.37
N LYS A 121 -0.63 -10.30 -5.50
CA LYS A 121 -0.05 -11.18 -4.47
C LYS A 121 0.80 -12.30 -5.04
N ASN A 122 0.45 -12.81 -6.21
CA ASN A 122 1.23 -13.88 -6.84
C ASN A 122 2.60 -13.41 -7.33
N ASP A 123 2.81 -12.11 -7.45
CA ASP A 123 4.11 -11.55 -7.87
C ASP A 123 5.06 -11.34 -6.70
N ILE A 124 4.61 -11.56 -5.45
CA ILE A 124 5.39 -11.21 -4.28
C ILE A 124 6.58 -12.16 -4.10
N THR A 125 7.77 -11.56 -4.07
CA THR A 125 8.97 -12.21 -3.57
C THR A 125 9.62 -11.24 -2.61
N PHE A 126 10.57 -11.73 -1.82
CA PHE A 126 11.28 -10.85 -0.89
C PHE A 126 11.96 -9.71 -1.63
N ASN A 127 12.62 -10.03 -2.74
CA ASN A 127 13.33 -9.02 -3.52
C ASN A 127 12.37 -8.00 -4.12
N GLU A 128 11.18 -8.43 -4.55
CA GLU A 128 10.18 -7.51 -5.09
C GLU A 128 9.69 -6.55 -4.03
N LEU A 129 9.49 -7.02 -2.81
CA LEU A 129 9.07 -6.15 -1.73
C LEU A 129 10.13 -5.11 -1.39
N ILE A 130 11.39 -5.52 -1.35
CA ILE A 130 12.49 -4.58 -1.10
C ILE A 130 12.54 -3.52 -2.20
N PHE A 131 12.40 -3.95 -3.45
CA PHE A 131 12.42 -3.04 -4.59
C PHE A 131 11.25 -2.07 -4.54
N ALA A 132 10.05 -2.58 -4.22
CA ALA A 132 8.85 -1.74 -4.09
C ALA A 132 9.04 -0.70 -3.00
N LEU A 133 9.54 -1.10 -1.83
CA LEU A 133 9.78 -0.18 -0.73
C LEU A 133 10.76 0.92 -1.14
N ASP A 134 11.83 0.55 -1.82
CA ASP A 134 12.82 1.52 -2.27
C ASP A 134 12.18 2.57 -3.18
N LYS A 135 11.38 2.14 -4.14
CA LYS A 135 10.69 3.05 -5.05
C LYS A 135 9.72 3.96 -4.30
N ILE A 136 8.88 3.38 -3.46
CA ILE A 136 7.84 4.12 -2.74
C ILE A 136 8.47 5.16 -1.81
N LEU A 137 9.52 4.79 -1.11
CA LEU A 137 10.17 5.72 -0.17
C LEU A 137 10.93 6.83 -0.88
N LYS A 138 11.19 6.66 -2.18
CA LYS A 138 11.79 7.70 -3.02
C LYS A 138 10.75 8.51 -3.79
N ASN A 139 9.48 8.38 -3.42
CA ASN A 139 8.36 9.07 -4.07
C ASN A 139 8.12 8.64 -5.51
N GLU A 140 8.49 7.41 -5.85
CA GLU A 140 8.21 6.84 -7.17
C GLU A 140 7.10 5.82 -7.04
N LYS A 141 6.34 5.62 -8.11
CA LYS A 141 5.29 4.61 -8.11
C LYS A 141 5.86 3.25 -8.42
N TYR A 142 5.23 2.21 -7.87
CA TYR A 142 5.62 0.84 -8.15
C TYR A 142 4.38 0.01 -8.50
N TYR A 143 4.46 -0.71 -9.62
CA TYR A 143 3.45 -1.67 -10.04
C TYR A 143 4.14 -3.00 -10.28
N SER A 144 3.57 -4.09 -9.74
CA SER A 144 4.19 -5.40 -9.91
C SER A 144 4.10 -5.86 -11.36
N GLN A 145 4.88 -6.88 -11.71
CA GLN A 145 5.04 -7.31 -13.09
C GLN A 145 3.72 -7.65 -13.76
N THR A 146 2.82 -8.35 -13.08
CA THR A 146 1.53 -8.70 -13.67
C THR A 146 0.74 -7.45 -14.05
N VAL A 147 0.77 -6.41 -13.21
CA VAL A 147 0.09 -5.15 -13.51
C VAL A 147 0.69 -4.50 -14.75
N VAL A 148 2.01 -4.41 -14.79
CA VAL A 148 2.71 -3.81 -15.94
C VAL A 148 2.37 -4.55 -17.23
N THR A 149 2.41 -5.88 -17.19
CA THR A 149 2.10 -6.71 -18.36
C THR A 149 0.65 -6.52 -18.83
N MET A 150 -0.26 -6.40 -17.86
CA MET A 150 -1.69 -6.27 -18.14
C MET A 150 -2.00 -5.03 -18.96
N PHE A 151 -1.32 -3.91 -18.68
CA PHE A 151 -1.57 -2.66 -19.40
C PHE A 151 -0.76 -2.50 -20.67
N GLY A 152 0.36 -3.22 -20.77
CA GLY A 152 1.31 -2.95 -21.84
C GLY A 152 1.99 -1.62 -21.61
N GLN A 153 3.04 -1.34 -22.38
CA GLN A 153 3.87 -0.16 -22.10
C GLN A 153 3.13 1.15 -22.41
N SER A 154 2.46 1.23 -23.55
CA SER A 154 1.82 2.49 -23.95
C SER A 154 0.60 2.81 -23.08
N ASP A 155 -0.22 1.81 -22.79
CA ASP A 155 -1.40 2.01 -21.94
C ASP A 155 -0.99 2.42 -20.54
N PHE A 156 0.07 1.80 -20.03
CA PHE A 156 0.58 2.11 -18.71
C PHE A 156 1.07 3.55 -18.63
N ASN A 157 1.77 4.01 -19.66
CA ASN A 157 2.24 5.39 -19.70
C ASN A 157 1.09 6.39 -19.72
N ILE A 158 0.01 6.07 -20.40
CA ILE A 158 -1.18 6.92 -20.43
C ILE A 158 -1.78 7.05 -19.03
N LEU A 159 -1.85 5.93 -18.30
CA LEU A 159 -2.38 5.96 -16.94
C LEU A 159 -1.50 6.80 -16.01
N GLU A 160 -0.19 6.71 -16.16
CA GLU A 160 0.71 7.51 -15.34
C GLU A 160 0.57 8.99 -15.64
N LEU A 161 0.41 9.36 -16.90
CA LEU A 161 0.20 10.76 -17.27
C LEU A 161 -1.10 11.29 -16.68
N ASP A 162 -2.17 10.50 -16.71
CA ASP A 162 -3.43 10.90 -16.11
C ASP A 162 -3.26 11.12 -14.60
N SER A 163 -2.48 10.27 -13.94
CA SER A 163 -2.21 10.43 -12.51
C SER A 163 -1.45 11.70 -12.20
N LEU A 164 -0.49 12.05 -13.05
CA LEU A 164 0.33 13.24 -12.84
C LEU A 164 -0.47 14.54 -13.06
N ASP A 165 -1.48 14.48 -13.92
CA ASP A 165 -2.28 15.65 -14.22
C ASP A 165 -3.27 16.00 -13.11
N LYS A 166 -3.39 15.15 -12.13
CA LYS A 166 -4.30 15.38 -11.00
C LYS A 166 -3.55 15.90 -9.80
#